data_4e7e6235a9ffd3fc4edfa098401c3130
#
_entry.id   4e7e6235a9ffd3fc4edfa098401c3130
#
_cell.length_a   1.000
_cell.length_b   1.000
_cell.length_c   1.000
_cell.angle_alpha   90.00
_cell.angle_beta   90.00
_cell.angle_gamma   90.00
#
_symmetry.space_group_name_H-M   'P 1'
#
loop_
_entity.id
_entity.type
_entity.pdbx_description
1 polymer ?
#
loop_
_entity_poly.entity_id
_entity_poly.type
_entity_poly.pdbx_seq_one_letter_code
_entity_poly.pdbx_strand_id
1 'polypeptide(L)'
;QATDVETAMALRPDIILSLPVDPVAGAQAFRPAVDAGAKLVFVDNGVDGYTAGSEYVSVVTGDHFGMGKAAADLLAEAIGGTGRIGIIYHDAVFYVTNNRDRYFKAAIEQRYPDITIAAEQGFTDESRTQEIAAAMLAQDPDLDGIYVAWSSAAQGVIAALREAGKPDVK
;
A
#
# COMPACT_ATOMS: atom_id res chain seq x y z
N GLN A 1 -1.03 -16.96 8.44
CA GLN A 1 -0.13 -17.35 7.34
C GLN A 1 0.88 -18.45 7.75
N ALA A 2 1.54 -18.37 8.95
CA ALA A 2 2.45 -19.44 9.38
C ALA A 2 1.79 -20.81 9.41
N THR A 3 0.62 -20.90 10.03
CA THR A 3 -0.19 -22.14 10.09
C THR A 3 -0.58 -22.66 8.71
N ASP A 4 -0.84 -21.75 7.74
CA ASP A 4 -1.18 -22.16 6.37
C ASP A 4 0.04 -22.77 5.66
N VAL A 5 1.23 -22.20 5.90
CA VAL A 5 2.49 -22.76 5.38
C VAL A 5 2.77 -24.14 5.99
N GLU A 6 2.60 -24.30 7.30
CA GLU A 6 2.74 -25.59 7.98
C GLU A 6 1.76 -26.64 7.39
N THR A 7 0.51 -26.23 7.17
CA THR A 7 -0.51 -27.09 6.57
C THR A 7 -0.14 -27.50 5.13
N ALA A 8 0.33 -26.53 4.34
CA ALA A 8 0.81 -26.80 2.98
C ALA A 8 2.00 -27.77 2.99
N MET A 9 2.95 -27.58 3.92
CA MET A 9 4.14 -28.45 4.04
C MET A 9 3.79 -29.91 4.38
N ALA A 10 2.69 -30.16 5.09
CA ALA A 10 2.21 -31.51 5.35
C ALA A 10 1.87 -32.29 4.06
N LEU A 11 1.56 -31.58 2.96
CA LEU A 11 1.31 -32.15 1.64
C LEU A 11 2.58 -32.39 0.82
N ARG A 12 3.76 -32.02 1.34
CA ARG A 12 5.07 -32.13 0.67
C ARG A 12 5.08 -31.51 -0.73
N PRO A 13 4.74 -30.23 -0.88
CA PRO A 13 4.67 -29.59 -2.19
C PRO A 13 6.07 -29.38 -2.76
N ASP A 14 6.22 -29.52 -4.07
CA ASP A 14 7.44 -29.14 -4.80
C ASP A 14 7.57 -27.62 -4.92
N ILE A 15 6.44 -26.90 -5.00
CA ILE A 15 6.36 -25.45 -5.18
C ILE A 15 5.32 -24.89 -4.23
N ILE A 16 5.65 -23.77 -3.60
CA ILE A 16 4.71 -22.93 -2.83
C ILE A 16 4.62 -21.56 -3.49
N LEU A 17 3.41 -21.19 -3.92
CA LEU A 17 3.09 -19.83 -4.37
C LEU A 17 2.40 -19.13 -3.21
N SER A 18 2.97 -18.00 -2.75
CA SER A 18 2.43 -17.28 -1.60
C SER A 18 2.59 -15.77 -1.74
N LEU A 19 1.64 -15.03 -1.15
CA LEU A 19 1.73 -13.60 -0.91
C LEU A 19 2.12 -13.41 0.57
N PRO A 20 3.37 -13.06 0.89
CA PRO A 20 3.76 -12.75 2.27
C PRO A 20 3.05 -11.49 2.76
N VAL A 21 2.36 -11.58 3.90
CA VAL A 21 1.67 -10.42 4.50
C VAL A 21 2.54 -9.64 5.48
N ASP A 22 3.61 -10.27 5.96
CA ASP A 22 4.62 -9.64 6.81
C ASP A 22 5.99 -10.16 6.36
N PRO A 23 6.86 -9.30 5.83
CA PRO A 23 8.16 -9.74 5.31
C PRO A 23 9.09 -10.27 6.40
N VAL A 24 8.98 -9.77 7.64
CA VAL A 24 9.83 -10.19 8.77
C VAL A 24 9.35 -11.52 9.35
N ALA A 25 8.06 -11.61 9.72
CA ALA A 25 7.47 -12.85 10.22
C ALA A 25 7.47 -13.96 9.16
N GLY A 26 7.35 -13.59 7.88
CA GLY A 26 7.47 -14.50 6.74
C GLY A 26 8.80 -15.26 6.71
N ALA A 27 9.89 -14.64 7.11
CA ALA A 27 11.21 -15.28 7.13
C ALA A 27 11.23 -16.56 7.99
N GLN A 28 10.58 -16.54 9.14
CA GLN A 28 10.46 -17.73 10.00
C GLN A 28 9.41 -18.72 9.47
N ALA A 29 8.29 -18.21 8.97
CA ALA A 29 7.18 -19.05 8.50
C ALA A 29 7.56 -19.90 7.28
N PHE A 30 8.36 -19.36 6.34
CA PHE A 30 8.77 -20.08 5.13
C PHE A 30 10.07 -20.88 5.28
N ARG A 31 10.82 -20.73 6.38
CA ARG A 31 12.10 -21.46 6.57
C ARG A 31 11.93 -22.96 6.45
N PRO A 32 10.93 -23.64 7.06
CA PRO A 32 10.74 -25.08 6.90
C PRO A 32 10.53 -25.53 5.44
N ALA A 33 9.93 -24.69 4.61
CA ALA A 33 9.73 -24.97 3.20
C ALA A 33 11.04 -24.94 2.41
N VAL A 34 11.88 -23.93 2.68
CA VAL A 34 13.23 -23.82 2.11
C VAL A 34 14.08 -25.03 2.50
N ASP A 35 14.10 -25.38 3.79
CA ASP A 35 14.91 -26.47 4.34
C ASP A 35 14.47 -27.84 3.76
N ALA A 36 13.18 -27.99 3.45
CA ALA A 36 12.66 -29.17 2.78
C ALA A 36 12.90 -29.19 1.25
N GLY A 37 13.47 -28.13 0.67
CA GLY A 37 13.77 -28.01 -0.74
C GLY A 37 12.61 -27.60 -1.63
N ALA A 38 11.47 -27.19 -1.07
CA ALA A 38 10.36 -26.64 -1.82
C ALA A 38 10.76 -25.31 -2.49
N LYS A 39 10.26 -25.09 -3.72
CA LYS A 39 10.51 -23.84 -4.45
C LYS A 39 9.49 -22.80 -4.07
N LEU A 40 9.95 -21.66 -3.55
CA LEU A 40 9.08 -20.55 -3.21
C LEU A 40 8.97 -19.57 -4.37
N VAL A 41 7.75 -19.17 -4.72
CA VAL A 41 7.45 -18.06 -5.61
C VAL A 41 6.56 -17.10 -4.84
N PHE A 42 7.00 -15.87 -4.68
CA PHE A 42 6.24 -14.86 -3.95
C PHE A 42 5.43 -13.98 -4.90
N VAL A 43 4.29 -13.52 -4.43
CA VAL A 43 3.41 -12.58 -5.13
C VAL A 43 3.40 -11.28 -4.35
N ASP A 44 3.52 -10.17 -5.06
CA ASP A 44 3.56 -8.81 -4.56
C ASP A 44 4.71 -8.49 -3.61
N ASN A 45 4.81 -9.18 -2.48
CA ASN A 45 5.83 -8.93 -1.47
C ASN A 45 6.85 -10.07 -1.42
N GLY A 46 8.10 -9.72 -1.14
CA GLY A 46 9.13 -10.67 -0.77
C GLY A 46 9.17 -10.95 0.74
N VAL A 47 10.16 -11.70 1.15
CA VAL A 47 10.46 -12.03 2.55
C VAL A 47 11.85 -11.48 2.89
N ASP A 48 11.96 -10.82 4.02
CA ASP A 48 13.22 -10.21 4.45
C ASP A 48 14.31 -11.26 4.71
N GLY A 49 15.53 -10.93 4.30
CA GLY A 49 16.70 -11.78 4.50
C GLY A 49 16.75 -13.00 3.59
N TYR A 50 15.80 -13.19 2.66
CA TYR A 50 15.84 -14.27 1.68
C TYR A 50 16.50 -13.80 0.38
N THR A 51 17.25 -14.71 -0.26
CA THR A 51 18.00 -14.43 -1.49
C THR A 51 17.38 -15.14 -2.69
N ALA A 52 17.13 -14.37 -3.75
CA ALA A 52 16.63 -14.91 -5.02
C ALA A 52 17.61 -15.95 -5.62
N GLY A 53 17.09 -17.03 -6.13
CA GLY A 53 17.86 -18.12 -6.73
C GLY A 53 18.37 -19.15 -5.71
N SER A 54 18.38 -18.84 -4.40
CA SER A 54 18.73 -19.80 -3.35
C SER A 54 17.53 -20.17 -2.48
N GLU A 55 16.88 -19.21 -1.86
CA GLU A 55 15.78 -19.43 -0.92
C GLU A 55 14.41 -19.25 -1.57
N TYR A 56 14.32 -18.43 -2.61
CA TYR A 56 13.11 -18.32 -3.44
C TYR A 56 13.47 -18.16 -4.92
N VAL A 57 12.54 -18.48 -5.80
CA VAL A 57 12.73 -18.40 -7.26
C VAL A 57 12.58 -16.97 -7.75
N SER A 58 11.45 -16.34 -7.44
CA SER A 58 11.14 -14.96 -7.87
C SER A 58 10.04 -14.33 -7.02
N VAL A 59 9.94 -13.00 -7.10
CA VAL A 59 8.75 -12.24 -6.70
C VAL A 59 8.06 -11.75 -7.96
N VAL A 60 6.78 -12.09 -8.12
CA VAL A 60 5.93 -11.59 -9.20
C VAL A 60 5.08 -10.47 -8.62
N THR A 61 5.33 -9.25 -9.05
CA THR A 61 4.69 -8.05 -8.46
C THR A 61 4.26 -7.07 -9.55
N GLY A 62 3.30 -6.19 -9.22
CA GLY A 62 2.91 -5.08 -10.09
C GLY A 62 3.94 -3.95 -10.11
N ASP A 63 3.81 -3.05 -11.07
CA ASP A 63 4.58 -1.80 -11.09
C ASP A 63 4.03 -0.79 -10.06
N HIS A 64 4.34 -1.02 -8.79
CA HIS A 64 3.88 -0.15 -7.70
C HIS A 64 4.50 1.26 -7.75
N PHE A 65 5.66 1.41 -8.39
CA PHE A 65 6.27 2.71 -8.68
C PHE A 65 5.44 3.48 -9.70
N GLY A 66 5.10 2.84 -10.82
CA GLY A 66 4.23 3.42 -11.85
C GLY A 66 2.83 3.71 -11.32
N MET A 67 2.26 2.84 -10.48
CA MET A 67 0.96 3.06 -9.84
C MET A 67 0.95 4.33 -8.96
N GLY A 68 1.98 4.55 -8.13
CA GLY A 68 2.10 5.77 -7.32
C GLY A 68 2.18 7.04 -8.19
N LYS A 69 3.00 7.00 -9.24
CA LYS A 69 3.11 8.12 -10.18
C LYS A 69 1.80 8.39 -10.93
N ALA A 70 1.14 7.34 -11.41
CA ALA A 70 -0.14 7.47 -12.12
C ALA A 70 -1.24 8.04 -11.21
N ALA A 71 -1.28 7.63 -9.94
CA ALA A 71 -2.21 8.19 -8.97
C ALA A 71 -1.95 9.70 -8.72
N ALA A 72 -0.67 10.12 -8.68
CA ALA A 72 -0.33 11.54 -8.57
C ALA A 72 -0.78 12.33 -9.81
N ASP A 73 -0.55 11.79 -11.01
CA ASP A 73 -0.98 12.44 -12.25
C ASP A 73 -2.51 12.57 -12.33
N LEU A 74 -3.23 11.50 -11.98
CA LEU A 74 -4.71 11.50 -11.98
C LEU A 74 -5.29 12.47 -10.94
N LEU A 75 -4.72 12.52 -9.73
CA LEU A 75 -5.19 13.45 -8.71
C LEU A 75 -4.90 14.89 -9.12
N ALA A 76 -3.69 15.18 -9.61
CA ALA A 76 -3.30 16.50 -10.09
C ALA A 76 -4.22 16.96 -11.23
N GLU A 77 -4.52 16.10 -12.20
CA GLU A 77 -5.47 16.40 -13.27
C GLU A 77 -6.87 16.71 -12.72
N ALA A 78 -7.34 15.88 -11.78
CA ALA A 78 -8.69 16.02 -11.21
C ALA A 78 -8.90 17.32 -10.41
N ILE A 79 -7.83 17.87 -9.79
CA ILE A 79 -7.87 19.14 -9.05
C ILE A 79 -7.37 20.35 -9.87
N GLY A 80 -7.05 20.14 -11.17
CA GLY A 80 -6.60 21.23 -12.05
C GLY A 80 -5.14 21.65 -11.89
N GLY A 81 -4.29 20.80 -11.33
CA GLY A 81 -2.83 21.00 -11.22
C GLY A 81 -2.37 21.89 -10.07
N THR A 82 -3.27 22.41 -9.27
CA THR A 82 -2.98 23.29 -8.10
C THR A 82 -3.96 22.98 -6.97
N GLY A 83 -3.54 23.20 -5.73
CA GLY A 83 -4.44 23.01 -4.59
C GLY A 83 -3.77 22.34 -3.39
N ARG A 84 -4.60 21.86 -2.48
CA ARG A 84 -4.21 21.28 -1.19
C ARG A 84 -4.69 19.84 -1.10
N ILE A 85 -3.79 18.91 -0.81
CA ILE A 85 -4.13 17.49 -0.73
C ILE A 85 -3.78 16.88 0.62
N GLY A 86 -4.56 15.87 1.02
CA GLY A 86 -4.24 14.96 2.12
C GLY A 86 -3.63 13.66 1.60
N ILE A 87 -2.76 13.04 2.39
CA ILE A 87 -2.23 11.69 2.15
C ILE A 87 -2.60 10.80 3.34
N ILE A 88 -3.31 9.72 3.07
CA ILE A 88 -3.60 8.67 4.05
C ILE A 88 -2.79 7.44 3.64
N TYR A 89 -1.64 7.22 4.28
CA TYR A 89 -0.68 6.20 3.91
C TYR A 89 -0.78 4.96 4.80
N HIS A 90 -0.29 3.82 4.30
CA HIS A 90 -0.20 2.59 5.08
C HIS A 90 1.03 2.62 6.00
N ASP A 91 0.78 2.73 7.29
CA ASP A 91 1.83 2.78 8.33
C ASP A 91 2.22 1.37 8.78
N ALA A 92 2.77 0.60 7.83
CA ALA A 92 3.30 -0.73 8.06
C ALA A 92 4.49 -0.99 7.12
N VAL A 93 5.35 -1.93 7.47
CA VAL A 93 6.45 -2.36 6.59
C VAL A 93 5.90 -3.30 5.53
N PHE A 94 5.46 -2.73 4.40
CA PHE A 94 4.81 -3.47 3.33
C PHE A 94 5.25 -2.94 1.97
N TYR A 95 6.00 -3.72 1.21
CA TYR A 95 6.63 -3.29 -0.05
C TYR A 95 5.66 -2.63 -1.02
N VAL A 96 4.51 -3.24 -1.24
CA VAL A 96 3.49 -2.80 -2.21
C VAL A 96 3.01 -1.37 -1.92
N THR A 97 2.46 -1.16 -0.73
CA THR A 97 1.84 0.11 -0.33
C THR A 97 2.87 1.19 -0.09
N ASN A 98 3.98 0.86 0.60
CA ASN A 98 5.05 1.82 0.85
C ASN A 98 5.66 2.39 -0.45
N ASN A 99 5.76 1.56 -1.51
CA ASN A 99 6.23 2.07 -2.80
C ASN A 99 5.17 2.93 -3.49
N ARG A 100 3.89 2.57 -3.46
CA ARG A 100 2.82 3.43 -3.99
C ARG A 100 2.82 4.79 -3.31
N ASP A 101 2.81 4.81 -1.98
CA ASP A 101 2.79 6.03 -1.16
C ASP A 101 4.01 6.91 -1.42
N ARG A 102 5.21 6.30 -1.39
CA ARG A 102 6.47 6.98 -1.64
C ARG A 102 6.54 7.61 -3.03
N TYR A 103 6.14 6.88 -4.07
CA TYR A 103 6.24 7.38 -5.43
C TYR A 103 5.10 8.32 -5.80
N PHE A 104 3.92 8.20 -5.16
CA PHE A 104 2.89 9.23 -5.21
C PHE A 104 3.44 10.56 -4.67
N LYS A 105 3.92 10.55 -3.44
CA LYS A 105 4.47 11.75 -2.78
C LYS A 105 5.60 12.38 -3.60
N ALA A 106 6.58 11.59 -3.99
CA ALA A 106 7.70 12.06 -4.81
C ALA A 106 7.25 12.66 -6.16
N ALA A 107 6.23 12.10 -6.80
CA ALA A 107 5.69 12.62 -8.05
C ALA A 107 4.98 13.96 -7.84
N ILE A 108 4.19 14.12 -6.78
CA ILE A 108 3.57 15.41 -6.41
C ILE A 108 4.65 16.46 -6.19
N GLU A 109 5.63 16.20 -5.31
CA GLU A 109 6.69 17.14 -4.95
C GLU A 109 7.56 17.57 -6.15
N GLN A 110 7.84 16.65 -7.09
CA GLN A 110 8.74 16.92 -8.22
C GLN A 110 8.06 17.52 -9.44
N ARG A 111 6.79 17.15 -9.68
CA ARG A 111 6.11 17.45 -10.95
C ARG A 111 4.97 18.47 -10.81
N TYR A 112 4.44 18.65 -9.61
CA TYR A 112 3.30 19.51 -9.33
C TYR A 112 3.60 20.49 -8.18
N PRO A 113 4.51 21.46 -8.39
CA PRO A 113 4.97 22.36 -7.33
C PRO A 113 3.86 23.29 -6.79
N ASP A 114 2.76 23.45 -7.52
CA ASP A 114 1.59 24.22 -7.10
C ASP A 114 0.58 23.40 -6.29
N ILE A 115 0.85 22.10 -6.06
CA ILE A 115 0.07 21.26 -5.17
C ILE A 115 0.78 21.15 -3.82
N THR A 116 0.10 21.54 -2.75
CA THR A 116 0.60 21.43 -1.39
C THR A 116 0.09 20.17 -0.71
N ILE A 117 1.00 19.34 -0.19
CA ILE A 117 0.63 18.25 0.72
C ILE A 117 0.36 18.89 2.08
N ALA A 118 -0.92 19.08 2.39
CA ALA A 118 -1.38 19.85 3.57
C ALA A 118 -1.49 18.98 4.82
N ALA A 119 -1.74 17.68 4.66
CA ALA A 119 -1.87 16.74 5.77
C ALA A 119 -1.38 15.35 5.36
N GLU A 120 -0.73 14.66 6.30
CA GLU A 120 -0.32 13.26 6.14
C GLU A 120 -0.67 12.48 7.41
N GLN A 121 -1.36 11.36 7.27
CA GLN A 121 -1.71 10.49 8.40
C GLN A 121 -1.60 9.02 8.00
N GLY A 122 -0.91 8.25 8.82
CA GLY A 122 -0.80 6.80 8.66
C GLY A 122 -1.95 6.03 9.30
N PHE A 123 -2.23 4.85 8.77
CA PHE A 123 -3.12 3.86 9.38
C PHE A 123 -2.51 2.47 9.29
N THR A 124 -2.81 1.64 10.28
CA THR A 124 -2.50 0.21 10.31
C THR A 124 -3.76 -0.65 10.16
N ASP A 125 -4.93 -0.07 10.47
CA ASP A 125 -6.25 -0.66 10.34
C ASP A 125 -7.08 0.18 9.36
N GLU A 126 -7.45 -0.40 8.22
CA GLU A 126 -8.19 0.32 7.16
C GLU A 126 -9.58 0.76 7.60
N SER A 127 -10.17 0.15 8.63
CA SER A 127 -11.45 0.58 9.18
C SER A 127 -11.43 2.00 9.76
N ARG A 128 -10.23 2.52 10.07
CA ARG A 128 -10.04 3.86 10.61
C ARG A 128 -9.91 4.96 9.56
N THR A 129 -9.86 4.62 8.28
CA THR A 129 -9.65 5.63 7.22
C THR A 129 -10.77 6.66 7.14
N GLN A 130 -12.00 6.30 7.49
CA GLN A 130 -13.13 7.26 7.59
C GLN A 130 -12.88 8.30 8.69
N GLU A 131 -12.50 7.86 9.88
CA GLU A 131 -12.17 8.74 11.02
C GLU A 131 -11.00 9.68 10.68
N ILE A 132 -9.96 9.13 10.06
CA ILE A 132 -8.77 9.89 9.66
C ILE A 132 -9.14 10.97 8.62
N ALA A 133 -9.89 10.60 7.59
CA ALA A 133 -10.33 11.55 6.57
C ALA A 133 -11.24 12.63 7.15
N ALA A 134 -12.17 12.28 8.04
CA ALA A 134 -13.02 13.25 8.73
C ALA A 134 -12.20 14.24 9.57
N ALA A 135 -11.16 13.76 10.28
CA ALA A 135 -10.25 14.60 11.04
C ALA A 135 -9.44 15.54 10.14
N MET A 136 -8.94 15.06 8.99
CA MET A 136 -8.24 15.89 8.01
C MET A 136 -9.14 17.00 7.47
N LEU A 137 -10.37 16.68 7.07
CA LEU A 137 -11.34 17.65 6.56
C LEU A 137 -11.77 18.68 7.60
N ALA A 138 -11.79 18.30 8.89
CA ALA A 138 -12.07 19.23 9.99
C ALA A 138 -10.90 20.19 10.26
N GLN A 139 -9.66 19.71 10.12
CA GLN A 139 -8.46 20.51 10.31
C GLN A 139 -8.16 21.41 9.11
N ASP A 140 -8.42 20.93 7.91
CA ASP A 140 -8.23 21.65 6.65
C ASP A 140 -9.50 21.50 5.78
N PRO A 141 -10.47 22.42 5.93
CA PRO A 141 -11.70 22.40 5.13
C PRO A 141 -11.48 22.69 3.64
N ASP A 142 -10.31 23.20 3.27
CA ASP A 142 -9.97 23.62 1.91
C ASP A 142 -9.14 22.55 1.16
N LEU A 143 -9.18 21.29 1.60
CA LEU A 143 -8.59 20.19 0.85
C LEU A 143 -9.34 19.98 -0.47
N ASP A 144 -8.57 19.90 -1.56
CA ASP A 144 -9.07 19.64 -2.92
C ASP A 144 -9.06 18.15 -3.27
N GLY A 145 -8.21 17.36 -2.60
CA GLY A 145 -8.11 15.92 -2.84
C GLY A 145 -7.49 15.14 -1.68
N ILE A 146 -7.76 13.83 -1.64
CA ILE A 146 -7.18 12.92 -0.65
C ILE A 146 -6.69 11.65 -1.37
N TYR A 147 -5.41 11.35 -1.25
CA TYR A 147 -4.83 10.10 -1.71
C TYR A 147 -4.88 9.04 -0.62
N VAL A 148 -5.19 7.80 -1.04
CA VAL A 148 -5.05 6.58 -0.22
C VAL A 148 -4.58 5.41 -1.09
N ALA A 149 -3.76 4.51 -0.54
CA ALA A 149 -2.96 3.56 -1.32
C ALA A 149 -3.74 2.40 -1.98
N TRP A 150 -5.00 2.11 -1.57
CA TRP A 150 -5.83 1.06 -2.16
C TRP A 150 -7.34 1.28 -1.97
N SER A 151 -8.13 0.57 -2.78
CA SER A 151 -9.56 0.82 -2.97
C SER A 151 -10.45 0.54 -1.74
N SER A 152 -10.19 -0.48 -0.92
CA SER A 152 -11.01 -0.73 0.27
C SER A 152 -10.80 0.36 1.33
N ALA A 153 -9.58 0.80 1.55
CA ALA A 153 -9.26 1.94 2.41
C ALA A 153 -9.90 3.24 1.89
N ALA A 154 -9.98 3.44 0.55
CA ALA A 154 -10.65 4.59 -0.05
C ALA A 154 -12.15 4.64 0.23
N GLN A 155 -12.81 3.52 0.49
CA GLN A 155 -14.24 3.51 0.84
C GLN A 155 -14.53 4.30 2.11
N GLY A 156 -13.65 4.22 3.11
CA GLY A 156 -13.75 5.03 4.33
C GLY A 156 -13.59 6.52 4.04
N VAL A 157 -12.64 6.90 3.19
CA VAL A 157 -12.45 8.30 2.77
C VAL A 157 -13.69 8.84 2.06
N ILE A 158 -14.23 8.06 1.11
CA ILE A 158 -15.48 8.44 0.39
C ILE A 158 -16.65 8.61 1.36
N ALA A 159 -16.77 7.76 2.39
CA ALA A 159 -17.80 7.89 3.40
C ALA A 159 -17.66 9.22 4.17
N ALA A 160 -16.44 9.56 4.60
CA ALA A 160 -16.16 10.82 5.29
C ALA A 160 -16.47 12.04 4.43
N LEU A 161 -16.11 12.02 3.14
CA LEU A 161 -16.43 13.11 2.20
C LEU A 161 -17.94 13.31 2.03
N ARG A 162 -18.71 12.22 1.95
CA ARG A 162 -20.19 12.28 1.86
C ARG A 162 -20.81 12.86 3.12
N GLU A 163 -20.36 12.41 4.30
CA GLU A 163 -20.83 12.92 5.59
C GLU A 163 -20.49 14.39 5.80
N ALA A 164 -19.33 14.83 5.35
CA ALA A 164 -18.89 16.21 5.41
C ALA A 164 -19.54 17.11 4.34
N GLY A 165 -20.34 16.55 3.42
CA GLY A 165 -20.93 17.31 2.31
C GLY A 165 -19.90 17.92 1.35
N LYS A 166 -18.78 17.22 1.12
CA LYS A 166 -17.65 17.65 0.29
C LYS A 166 -17.55 16.81 -1.01
N PRO A 167 -18.57 16.86 -1.92
CA PRO A 167 -18.57 16.02 -3.12
C PRO A 167 -17.52 16.44 -4.16
N ASP A 168 -16.97 17.64 -4.05
CA ASP A 168 -16.00 18.18 -5.01
C ASP A 168 -14.56 17.79 -4.69
N VAL A 169 -14.25 17.35 -3.45
CA VAL A 169 -12.92 16.80 -3.06
C VAL A 169 -12.70 15.47 -3.79
N LYS A 170 -11.53 15.32 -4.40
CA LYS A 170 -11.15 14.20 -5.27
C LYS A 170 -10.34 13.13 -4.53
#